data_eebcf7e64d42e45d08b937486618f065
#
_entry.id   eebcf7e64d42e45d08b937486618f065
#
_cell.length_a   1.000
_cell.length_b   1.000
_cell.length_c   1.000
_cell.angle_alpha   90.00
_cell.angle_beta   90.00
_cell.angle_gamma   90.00
#
_symmetry.space_group_name_H-M   'P 1'
#
loop_
_entity.id
_entity.type
_entity.pdbx_description
1 polymer ?
#
loop_
_entity_poly.entity_id
_entity_poly.type
_entity_poly.pdbx_seq_one_letter_code
_entity_poly.pdbx_strand_id
1 'polypeptide(L)'
;MSFFRKIYRILAVAFVFAYSTVEVLIQRPQTRALRAAWLSKIGNRHLRTQDITFSTVGPIPSHGAVISNHLSYIDILLHAAMRPCVFVSKIELRKTPVLGWISFMAGTVYVARGAGGSAAKAAEGMAKGFRDGLPVVFFPEGTTGVGDIPALSFRSGLLSQAIAAEEPVTVGFIHYDLHARDLAAGKSTRNDVHWGPETLWHHMWKFVDLHGMHATIYFSPEPIAFSPAAIANRKVAAEEAREAVIALAVPVQHPNP
;
A
#
# COMPACT_ATOMS: atom_id res chain seq x y z
N MET A 1 21.49 2.08 -23.48
CA MET A 1 21.59 1.96 -21.98
C MET A 1 20.26 1.59 -21.31
N SER A 2 19.12 2.10 -21.77
CA SER A 2 17.78 1.78 -21.22
C SER A 2 17.45 0.27 -21.25
N PHE A 3 17.68 -0.41 -22.37
CA PHE A 3 17.38 -1.84 -22.51
C PHE A 3 18.14 -2.72 -21.51
N PHE A 4 19.44 -2.53 -21.33
CA PHE A 4 20.24 -3.32 -20.36
C PHE A 4 19.80 -3.08 -18.93
N ARG A 5 19.42 -1.83 -18.58
CA ARG A 5 18.85 -1.50 -17.25
C ARG A 5 17.55 -2.24 -17.01
N LYS A 6 16.64 -2.26 -18.00
CA LYS A 6 15.37 -3.02 -17.92
C LYS A 6 15.62 -4.51 -17.65
N ILE A 7 16.47 -5.13 -18.45
CA ILE A 7 16.79 -6.55 -18.28
C ILE A 7 17.40 -6.82 -16.91
N TYR A 8 18.38 -6.01 -16.50
CA TYR A 8 18.98 -6.14 -15.17
C TYR A 8 17.92 -6.07 -14.06
N ARG A 9 17.02 -5.08 -14.08
CA ARG A 9 15.99 -4.90 -13.06
C ARG A 9 14.96 -6.01 -13.07
N ILE A 10 14.54 -6.47 -14.24
CA ILE A 10 13.63 -7.62 -14.35
C ILE A 10 14.27 -8.86 -13.72
N LEU A 11 15.54 -9.13 -14.04
CA LEU A 11 16.27 -10.26 -13.46
C LEU A 11 16.46 -10.10 -11.96
N ALA A 12 16.77 -8.88 -11.49
CA ALA A 12 16.91 -8.59 -10.07
C ALA A 12 15.59 -8.78 -9.30
N VAL A 13 14.46 -8.34 -9.85
CA VAL A 13 13.13 -8.59 -9.28
C VAL A 13 12.80 -10.08 -9.26
N ALA A 14 13.03 -10.78 -10.36
CA ALA A 14 12.83 -12.24 -10.42
C ALA A 14 13.70 -12.96 -9.37
N PHE A 15 14.95 -12.54 -9.20
CA PHE A 15 15.84 -13.07 -8.17
C PHE A 15 15.33 -12.80 -6.76
N VAL A 16 14.85 -11.57 -6.47
CA VAL A 16 14.25 -11.24 -5.16
C VAL A 16 13.09 -12.15 -4.85
N PHE A 17 12.19 -12.39 -5.81
CA PHE A 17 11.05 -13.28 -5.60
C PHE A 17 11.48 -14.75 -5.43
N ALA A 18 12.40 -15.24 -6.25
CA ALA A 18 12.92 -16.60 -6.13
C ALA A 18 13.62 -16.83 -4.79
N TYR A 19 14.52 -15.91 -4.40
CA TYR A 19 15.22 -15.95 -3.13
C TYR A 19 14.24 -15.91 -1.94
N SER A 20 13.27 -15.00 -1.98
CA SER A 20 12.27 -14.86 -0.89
C SER A 20 11.33 -16.06 -0.82
N THR A 21 11.06 -16.72 -1.96
CA THR A 21 10.33 -17.99 -1.99
C THR A 21 11.11 -19.09 -1.28
N VAL A 22 12.39 -19.25 -1.60
CA VAL A 22 13.26 -20.23 -0.92
C VAL A 22 13.36 -19.91 0.57
N GLU A 23 13.55 -18.63 0.92
CA GLU A 23 13.63 -18.18 2.32
C GLU A 23 12.38 -18.60 3.11
N VAL A 24 11.16 -18.35 2.60
CA VAL A 24 9.93 -18.67 3.32
C VAL A 24 9.67 -20.18 3.42
N LEU A 25 10.06 -20.94 2.39
CA LEU A 25 9.94 -22.40 2.41
C LEU A 25 10.87 -23.05 3.44
N ILE A 26 12.07 -22.49 3.66
CA ILE A 26 13.01 -22.92 4.68
C ILE A 26 12.56 -22.48 6.08
N GLN A 27 12.22 -21.18 6.23
CA GLN A 27 11.88 -20.60 7.54
C GLN A 27 10.52 -21.06 8.07
N ARG A 28 9.58 -21.40 7.17
CA ARG A 28 8.22 -21.88 7.50
C ARG A 28 7.55 -21.04 8.60
N PRO A 29 7.34 -19.70 8.37
CA PRO A 29 6.87 -18.82 9.42
C PRO A 29 5.49 -19.21 9.91
N GLN A 30 5.38 -19.55 11.21
CA GLN A 30 4.15 -20.08 11.83
C GLN A 30 3.22 -18.96 12.29
N THR A 31 3.76 -17.78 12.63
CA THR A 31 2.98 -16.66 13.13
C THR A 31 2.74 -15.61 12.03
N ARG A 32 1.66 -14.84 12.18
CA ARG A 32 1.36 -13.73 11.26
C ARG A 32 2.47 -12.67 11.30
N ALA A 33 3.03 -12.39 12.48
CA ALA A 33 4.13 -11.44 12.63
C ALA A 33 5.37 -11.85 11.83
N LEU A 34 5.75 -13.14 11.86
CA LEU A 34 6.87 -13.65 11.06
C LEU A 34 6.59 -13.58 9.54
N ARG A 35 5.35 -13.81 9.14
CA ARG A 35 4.90 -13.69 7.74
C ARG A 35 4.93 -12.23 7.26
N ALA A 36 4.46 -11.31 8.10
CA ALA A 36 4.54 -9.87 7.83
C ALA A 36 5.99 -9.37 7.76
N ALA A 37 6.85 -9.85 8.67
CA ALA A 37 8.28 -9.55 8.64
C ALA A 37 8.98 -10.08 7.37
N TRP A 38 8.57 -11.27 6.88
CA TRP A 38 9.05 -11.78 5.60
C TRP A 38 8.64 -10.87 4.43
N LEU A 39 7.38 -10.42 4.38
CA LEU A 39 6.92 -9.47 3.36
C LEU A 39 7.70 -8.14 3.44
N SER A 40 8.01 -7.66 4.65
CA SER A 40 8.82 -6.46 4.85
C SER A 40 10.23 -6.61 4.22
N LYS A 41 10.86 -7.76 4.35
CA LYS A 41 12.14 -8.05 3.68
C LYS A 41 12.00 -8.02 2.15
N ILE A 42 10.91 -8.58 1.61
CA ILE A 42 10.63 -8.52 0.16
C ILE A 42 10.48 -7.08 -0.28
N GLY A 43 9.66 -6.28 0.42
CA GLY A 43 9.47 -4.87 0.12
C GLY A 43 10.79 -4.11 0.04
N ASN A 44 11.62 -4.23 1.08
CA ASN A 44 12.94 -3.58 1.13
C ASN A 44 13.88 -4.03 0.00
N ARG A 45 13.93 -5.33 -0.29
CA ARG A 45 14.75 -5.87 -1.39
C ARG A 45 14.27 -5.34 -2.73
N HIS A 46 12.94 -5.38 -2.97
CA HIS A 46 12.35 -4.94 -4.23
C HIS A 46 12.59 -3.44 -4.47
N LEU A 47 12.33 -2.59 -3.48
CA LEU A 47 12.54 -1.15 -3.59
C LEU A 47 14.00 -0.83 -3.96
N ARG A 48 14.97 -1.52 -3.36
CA ARG A 48 16.40 -1.37 -3.69
C ARG A 48 16.71 -1.75 -5.13
N THR A 49 16.09 -2.80 -5.69
CA THR A 49 16.35 -3.20 -7.09
C THR A 49 15.84 -2.17 -8.10
N GLN A 50 14.93 -1.29 -7.68
CA GLN A 50 14.36 -0.24 -8.52
C GLN A 50 14.93 1.15 -8.21
N ASP A 51 15.95 1.26 -7.34
CA ASP A 51 16.50 2.53 -6.84
C ASP A 51 15.41 3.44 -6.24
N ILE A 52 14.52 2.81 -5.47
CA ILE A 52 13.47 3.52 -4.74
C ILE A 52 13.92 3.72 -3.31
N THR A 53 14.03 4.99 -2.93
CA THR A 53 14.23 5.39 -1.54
C THR A 53 12.92 5.90 -0.95
N PHE A 54 12.80 5.89 0.37
CA PHE A 54 11.63 6.47 1.02
C PHE A 54 11.97 7.14 2.34
N SER A 55 11.13 8.09 2.73
CA SER A 55 11.14 8.75 4.03
C SER A 55 9.72 8.83 4.58
N THR A 56 9.61 9.09 5.88
CA THR A 56 8.33 9.29 6.56
C THR A 56 8.31 10.63 7.27
N VAL A 57 7.17 11.28 7.26
CA VAL A 57 6.86 12.49 8.03
C VAL A 57 5.75 12.11 8.99
N GLY A 58 5.93 12.40 10.29
CA GLY A 58 5.04 11.92 11.34
C GLY A 58 5.38 10.53 11.88
N PRO A 59 4.69 10.07 12.92
CA PRO A 59 4.95 8.79 13.57
C PRO A 59 4.48 7.61 12.70
N ILE A 60 5.34 6.61 12.52
CA ILE A 60 4.95 5.37 11.81
C ILE A 60 3.97 4.59 12.69
N PRO A 61 2.74 4.30 12.22
CA PRO A 61 1.73 3.59 13.01
C PRO A 61 2.21 2.22 13.45
N SER A 62 2.07 1.90 14.74
CA SER A 62 2.52 0.62 15.30
C SER A 62 1.43 -0.44 15.41
N HIS A 63 0.17 -0.05 15.39
CA HIS A 63 -1.02 -0.91 15.54
C HIS A 63 -2.23 -0.20 14.92
N GLY A 64 -3.40 -0.84 14.98
CA GLY A 64 -4.65 -0.28 14.47
C GLY A 64 -4.76 -0.33 12.93
N ALA A 65 -5.73 0.37 12.41
CA ALA A 65 -5.95 0.50 10.97
C ALA A 65 -5.09 1.63 10.39
N VAL A 66 -4.49 1.39 9.25
CA VAL A 66 -3.72 2.40 8.49
C VAL A 66 -4.32 2.53 7.10
N ILE A 67 -4.71 3.73 6.74
CA ILE A 67 -5.29 4.04 5.43
C ILE A 67 -4.50 5.14 4.74
N SER A 68 -4.44 5.09 3.41
CA SER A 68 -3.82 6.15 2.61
C SER A 68 -4.47 6.23 1.22
N ASN A 69 -4.07 7.23 0.43
CA ASN A 69 -4.28 7.22 -1.01
C ASN A 69 -3.59 6.00 -1.65
N HIS A 70 -4.03 5.64 -2.84
CA HIS A 70 -3.50 4.48 -3.58
C HIS A 70 -3.18 4.85 -5.02
N LEU A 71 -1.89 4.91 -5.34
CA LEU A 71 -1.40 5.38 -6.63
C LEU A 71 -0.76 4.25 -7.46
N SER A 72 -0.18 3.25 -6.77
CA SER A 72 0.58 2.20 -7.42
C SER A 72 0.61 0.92 -6.57
N TYR A 73 0.94 -0.22 -7.20
CA TYR A 73 1.27 -1.44 -6.44
C TYR A 73 2.53 -1.26 -5.57
N ILE A 74 3.34 -0.24 -5.85
CA ILE A 74 4.52 0.11 -5.03
C ILE A 74 4.11 0.57 -3.64
N ASP A 75 2.92 1.17 -3.46
CA ASP A 75 2.40 1.59 -2.15
C ASP A 75 2.37 0.43 -1.14
N ILE A 76 2.05 -0.78 -1.63
CA ILE A 76 2.05 -2.01 -0.81
C ILE A 76 3.46 -2.34 -0.34
N LEU A 77 4.44 -2.23 -1.25
CA LEU A 77 5.85 -2.51 -0.93
C LEU A 77 6.44 -1.45 0.01
N LEU A 78 6.04 -0.18 -0.13
CA LEU A 78 6.44 0.90 0.76
C LEU A 78 5.94 0.65 2.18
N HIS A 79 4.63 0.42 2.36
CA HIS A 79 4.08 0.12 3.68
C HIS A 79 4.72 -1.13 4.30
N ALA A 80 4.91 -2.19 3.51
CA ALA A 80 5.58 -3.40 3.99
C ALA A 80 7.04 -3.15 4.37
N ALA A 81 7.77 -2.32 3.60
CA ALA A 81 9.19 -2.04 3.85
C ALA A 81 9.40 -1.22 5.12
N MET A 82 8.50 -0.29 5.42
CA MET A 82 8.56 0.53 6.63
C MET A 82 8.40 -0.30 7.91
N ARG A 83 7.41 -1.21 7.90
CA ARG A 83 7.08 -1.99 9.08
C ARG A 83 6.33 -3.26 8.71
N PRO A 84 6.54 -4.39 9.41
CA PRO A 84 5.68 -5.55 9.29
C PRO A 84 4.21 -5.17 9.55
N CYS A 85 3.34 -5.46 8.59
CA CYS A 85 1.92 -5.12 8.62
C CYS A 85 1.09 -6.17 7.89
N VAL A 86 -0.21 -6.14 8.10
CA VAL A 86 -1.19 -7.00 7.43
C VAL A 86 -1.92 -6.18 6.38
N PHE A 87 -2.02 -6.67 5.16
CA PHE A 87 -2.80 -6.01 4.12
C PHE A 87 -4.19 -6.60 4.00
N VAL A 88 -5.14 -5.72 3.65
CA VAL A 88 -6.47 -6.15 3.17
C VAL A 88 -6.54 -5.92 1.68
N SER A 89 -6.85 -6.96 0.91
CA SER A 89 -6.90 -6.91 -0.54
C SER A 89 -8.12 -7.63 -1.12
N LYS A 90 -8.38 -7.42 -2.40
CA LYS A 90 -9.44 -8.13 -3.13
C LYS A 90 -9.09 -9.60 -3.28
N ILE A 91 -10.11 -10.48 -3.22
CA ILE A 91 -9.92 -11.93 -3.37
C ILE A 91 -9.33 -12.31 -4.75
N GLU A 92 -9.56 -11.50 -5.77
CA GLU A 92 -9.05 -11.69 -7.12
C GLU A 92 -7.51 -11.70 -7.15
N LEU A 93 -6.86 -10.92 -6.25
CA LEU A 93 -5.40 -10.92 -6.12
C LEU A 93 -4.86 -12.32 -5.82
N ARG A 94 -5.58 -13.13 -5.02
CA ARG A 94 -5.16 -14.49 -4.67
C ARG A 94 -5.02 -15.41 -5.88
N LYS A 95 -5.75 -15.11 -6.97
CA LYS A 95 -5.72 -15.89 -8.23
C LYS A 95 -4.57 -15.47 -9.15
N THR A 96 -3.89 -14.37 -8.87
CA THR A 96 -2.78 -13.87 -9.68
C THR A 96 -1.55 -14.75 -9.46
N PRO A 97 -0.92 -15.29 -10.50
CA PRO A 97 0.31 -16.05 -10.39
C PRO A 97 1.39 -15.23 -9.63
N VAL A 98 2.21 -15.88 -8.83
CA VAL A 98 3.28 -15.29 -8.00
C VAL A 98 2.76 -14.32 -6.95
N LEU A 99 2.13 -13.20 -7.33
CA LEU A 99 1.63 -12.19 -6.38
C LEU A 99 0.55 -12.75 -5.46
N GLY A 100 -0.36 -13.59 -5.97
CA GLY A 100 -1.39 -14.25 -5.17
C GLY A 100 -0.78 -15.18 -4.13
N TRP A 101 0.25 -15.94 -4.51
CA TRP A 101 0.95 -16.81 -3.58
C TRP A 101 1.72 -16.00 -2.52
N ILE A 102 2.46 -14.95 -2.92
CA ILE A 102 3.20 -14.07 -2.00
C ILE A 102 2.24 -13.42 -1.00
N SER A 103 1.14 -12.84 -1.49
CA SER A 103 0.15 -12.19 -0.61
C SER A 103 -0.50 -13.19 0.37
N PHE A 104 -0.75 -14.43 -0.07
CA PHE A 104 -1.22 -15.50 0.80
C PHE A 104 -0.19 -15.86 1.89
N MET A 105 1.06 -16.05 1.49
CA MET A 105 2.16 -16.35 2.44
C MET A 105 2.40 -15.20 3.41
N ALA A 106 2.21 -13.94 2.99
CA ALA A 106 2.29 -12.76 3.84
C ALA A 106 1.14 -12.62 4.86
N GLY A 107 0.10 -13.44 4.76
CA GLY A 107 -1.04 -13.38 5.67
C GLY A 107 -2.06 -12.30 5.34
N THR A 108 -2.14 -11.89 4.08
CA THR A 108 -3.12 -10.91 3.57
C THR A 108 -4.55 -11.35 3.85
N VAL A 109 -5.38 -10.42 4.31
CA VAL A 109 -6.83 -10.60 4.48
C VAL A 109 -7.52 -10.34 3.14
N TYR A 110 -8.36 -11.28 2.69
CA TYR A 110 -9.04 -11.13 1.41
C TYR A 110 -10.50 -10.80 1.57
N VAL A 111 -10.98 -9.87 0.75
CA VAL A 111 -12.37 -9.41 0.69
C VAL A 111 -12.95 -9.75 -0.68
N ALA A 112 -14.06 -10.49 -0.69
CA ALA A 112 -14.84 -10.72 -1.91
C ALA A 112 -15.94 -9.66 -2.02
N ARG A 113 -16.07 -9.01 -3.19
CA ARG A 113 -17.13 -8.04 -3.45
C ARG A 113 -18.44 -8.76 -3.74
N GLY A 114 -19.54 -8.31 -3.12
CA GLY A 114 -20.89 -8.78 -3.45
C GLY A 114 -21.25 -10.19 -2.96
N ALA A 115 -20.34 -10.91 -2.31
CA ALA A 115 -20.63 -12.23 -1.76
C ALA A 115 -21.18 -12.11 -0.32
N GLY A 116 -22.29 -12.77 -0.04
CA GLY A 116 -22.84 -12.85 1.32
C GLY A 116 -21.79 -13.37 2.30
N GLY A 117 -21.68 -12.75 3.48
CA GLY A 117 -20.69 -13.12 4.50
C GLY A 117 -19.26 -12.64 4.27
N SER A 118 -18.96 -11.98 3.14
CA SER A 118 -17.63 -11.46 2.84
C SER A 118 -17.18 -10.36 3.81
N ALA A 119 -18.10 -9.49 4.24
CA ALA A 119 -17.83 -8.44 5.22
C ALA A 119 -17.44 -9.04 6.58
N ALA A 120 -18.14 -10.09 7.04
CA ALA A 120 -17.82 -10.76 8.29
C ALA A 120 -16.44 -11.45 8.26
N LYS A 121 -16.08 -12.10 7.14
CA LYS A 121 -14.74 -12.68 6.95
C LYS A 121 -13.64 -11.63 6.93
N ALA A 122 -13.90 -10.48 6.33
CA ALA A 122 -12.95 -9.36 6.34
C ALA A 122 -12.77 -8.81 7.76
N ALA A 123 -13.87 -8.58 8.48
CA ALA A 123 -13.86 -8.15 9.87
C ALA A 123 -13.08 -9.11 10.76
N GLU A 124 -13.33 -10.42 10.65
CA GLU A 124 -12.60 -11.44 11.39
C GLU A 124 -11.10 -11.43 11.06
N GLY A 125 -10.75 -11.31 9.78
CA GLY A 125 -9.37 -11.27 9.33
C GLY A 125 -8.63 -10.02 9.85
N MET A 126 -9.28 -8.85 9.82
CA MET A 126 -8.75 -7.61 10.39
C MET A 126 -8.57 -7.73 11.90
N ALA A 127 -9.61 -8.19 12.61
CA ALA A 127 -9.55 -8.39 14.06
C ALA A 127 -8.43 -9.34 14.49
N LYS A 128 -8.11 -10.36 13.69
CA LYS A 128 -6.92 -11.21 13.93
C LYS A 128 -5.62 -10.42 13.78
N GLY A 129 -5.52 -9.53 12.78
CA GLY A 129 -4.36 -8.66 12.60
C GLY A 129 -4.16 -7.73 13.80
N PHE A 130 -5.23 -7.08 14.26
CA PHE A 130 -5.22 -6.21 15.42
C PHE A 130 -4.79 -6.96 16.70
N ARG A 131 -5.37 -8.14 16.96
CA ARG A 131 -4.97 -8.96 18.13
C ARG A 131 -3.51 -9.43 18.08
N ASP A 132 -2.96 -9.60 16.89
CA ASP A 132 -1.54 -9.93 16.70
C ASP A 132 -0.62 -8.70 16.92
N GLY A 133 -1.18 -7.52 17.24
CA GLY A 133 -0.44 -6.28 17.47
C GLY A 133 0.16 -5.69 16.18
N LEU A 134 -0.39 -6.03 15.02
CA LEU A 134 0.12 -5.58 13.73
C LEU A 134 -0.78 -4.47 13.14
N PRO A 135 -0.20 -3.45 12.51
CA PRO A 135 -1.00 -2.51 11.72
C PRO A 135 -1.72 -3.26 10.59
N VAL A 136 -2.99 -2.93 10.37
CA VAL A 136 -3.79 -3.45 9.27
C VAL A 136 -3.94 -2.36 8.21
N VAL A 137 -3.21 -2.51 7.12
CA VAL A 137 -3.14 -1.52 6.02
C VAL A 137 -4.17 -1.85 4.95
N PHE A 138 -4.96 -0.87 4.57
CA PHE A 138 -5.85 -0.98 3.41
C PHE A 138 -6.04 0.37 2.73
N PHE A 139 -6.38 0.32 1.45
CA PHE A 139 -6.62 1.49 0.61
C PHE A 139 -8.13 1.65 0.38
N PRO A 140 -8.79 2.61 1.03
CA PRO A 140 -10.26 2.74 0.97
C PRO A 140 -10.78 3.09 -0.43
N GLU A 141 -9.95 3.65 -1.31
CA GLU A 141 -10.28 3.89 -2.72
C GLU A 141 -10.67 2.59 -3.44
N GLY A 142 -10.07 1.47 -3.04
CA GLY A 142 -10.33 0.16 -3.61
C GLY A 142 -9.91 0.00 -5.07
N THR A 143 -9.17 0.97 -5.61
CA THR A 143 -8.48 0.97 -6.90
C THR A 143 -7.33 1.98 -6.83
N THR A 144 -6.39 1.90 -7.75
CA THR A 144 -5.34 2.92 -7.89
C THR A 144 -5.86 4.13 -8.64
N GLY A 145 -5.45 5.32 -8.20
CA GLY A 145 -5.69 6.60 -8.87
C GLY A 145 -4.49 7.02 -9.73
N VAL A 146 -4.73 7.93 -10.68
CA VAL A 146 -3.65 8.49 -11.51
C VAL A 146 -3.04 9.78 -10.94
N GLY A 147 -3.47 10.19 -9.73
CA GLY A 147 -2.91 11.33 -9.03
C GLY A 147 -3.43 12.70 -9.50
N ASP A 148 -4.54 12.73 -10.27
CA ASP A 148 -5.18 14.01 -10.69
C ASP A 148 -5.81 14.74 -9.50
N ILE A 149 -6.21 13.99 -8.50
CA ILE A 149 -6.71 14.46 -7.21
C ILE A 149 -5.97 13.72 -6.10
N PRO A 150 -5.81 14.33 -4.92
CA PRO A 150 -5.04 13.74 -3.81
C PRO A 150 -5.55 12.36 -3.36
N ALA A 151 -6.86 12.15 -3.35
CA ALA A 151 -7.47 10.86 -3.05
C ALA A 151 -8.81 10.70 -3.77
N LEU A 152 -9.08 9.51 -4.30
CA LEU A 152 -10.38 9.13 -4.87
C LEU A 152 -11.43 9.00 -3.75
N SER A 153 -12.69 8.77 -4.15
CA SER A 153 -13.77 8.51 -3.18
C SER A 153 -13.50 7.24 -2.37
N PHE A 154 -13.68 7.31 -1.07
CA PHE A 154 -13.45 6.20 -0.16
C PHE A 154 -14.67 5.28 -0.04
N ARG A 155 -14.40 3.97 -0.03
CA ARG A 155 -15.39 2.92 0.26
C ARG A 155 -15.47 2.71 1.76
N SER A 156 -16.68 2.78 2.31
CA SER A 156 -16.91 2.73 3.74
C SER A 156 -16.77 1.35 4.38
N GLY A 157 -16.74 0.25 3.60
CA GLY A 157 -16.91 -1.09 4.14
C GLY A 157 -15.81 -1.55 5.12
N LEU A 158 -14.51 -1.41 4.76
CA LEU A 158 -13.41 -1.79 5.64
C LEU A 158 -13.22 -0.78 6.77
N LEU A 159 -13.44 0.50 6.48
CA LEU A 159 -13.33 1.56 7.47
C LEU A 159 -14.34 1.36 8.60
N SER A 160 -15.60 1.03 8.26
CA SER A 160 -16.61 0.74 9.28
C SER A 160 -16.28 -0.50 10.13
N GLN A 161 -15.53 -1.45 9.61
CA GLN A 161 -15.06 -2.59 10.42
C GLN A 161 -13.97 -2.18 11.42
N ALA A 162 -13.05 -1.30 11.03
CA ALA A 162 -12.03 -0.77 11.94
C ALA A 162 -12.68 0.06 13.06
N ILE A 163 -13.62 0.94 12.72
CA ILE A 163 -14.38 1.75 13.71
C ILE A 163 -15.17 0.85 14.66
N ALA A 164 -15.88 -0.17 14.14
CA ALA A 164 -16.65 -1.10 14.96
C ALA A 164 -15.78 -1.99 15.87
N ALA A 165 -14.51 -2.16 15.52
CA ALA A 165 -13.53 -2.85 16.35
C ALA A 165 -12.86 -1.93 17.39
N GLU A 166 -13.25 -0.66 17.44
CA GLU A 166 -12.69 0.39 18.32
C GLU A 166 -11.17 0.57 18.15
N GLU A 167 -10.66 0.23 16.97
CA GLU A 167 -9.23 0.35 16.66
C GLU A 167 -8.89 1.76 16.17
N PRO A 168 -7.74 2.31 16.55
CA PRO A 168 -7.30 3.60 16.04
C PRO A 168 -7.13 3.53 14.52
N VAL A 169 -7.59 4.59 13.81
CA VAL A 169 -7.44 4.73 12.37
C VAL A 169 -6.47 5.86 12.09
N THR A 170 -5.25 5.51 11.64
CA THR A 170 -4.23 6.49 11.25
C THR A 170 -4.29 6.70 9.74
N VAL A 171 -4.28 7.96 9.32
CA VAL A 171 -4.21 8.31 7.90
C VAL A 171 -2.77 8.54 7.46
N GLY A 172 -2.49 8.14 6.23
CA GLY A 172 -1.26 8.45 5.53
C GLY A 172 -1.53 9.07 4.16
N PHE A 173 -0.55 9.80 3.63
CA PHE A 173 -0.55 10.28 2.25
C PHE A 173 0.79 9.94 1.61
N ILE A 174 0.75 9.26 0.47
CA ILE A 174 1.94 8.85 -0.30
C ILE A 174 2.16 9.85 -1.42
N HIS A 175 3.38 10.35 -1.52
CA HIS A 175 3.87 11.20 -2.60
C HIS A 175 5.12 10.60 -3.23
N TYR A 176 5.26 10.75 -4.53
CA TYR A 176 6.40 10.26 -5.31
C TYR A 176 7.12 11.39 -6.03
N ASP A 177 8.43 11.43 -5.90
CA ASP A 177 9.33 12.31 -6.64
C ASP A 177 10.23 11.47 -7.54
N LEU A 178 10.17 11.74 -8.85
CA LEU A 178 11.02 11.09 -9.84
C LEU A 178 12.45 11.60 -9.79
N HIS A 179 13.39 10.73 -10.12
CA HIS A 179 14.77 11.13 -10.35
C HIS A 179 14.86 12.19 -11.46
N ALA A 180 15.72 13.20 -11.27
CA ALA A 180 15.87 14.35 -12.18
C ALA A 180 16.11 13.95 -13.65
N ARG A 181 16.82 12.84 -13.89
CA ARG A 181 17.04 12.32 -15.26
C ARG A 181 15.76 11.83 -15.92
N ASP A 182 14.81 11.30 -15.16
CA ASP A 182 13.52 10.86 -15.69
C ASP A 182 12.64 12.05 -16.01
N LEU A 183 12.62 13.06 -15.15
CA LEU A 183 11.95 14.33 -15.42
C LEU A 183 12.51 15.03 -16.68
N ALA A 184 13.85 15.09 -16.82
CA ALA A 184 14.52 15.65 -18.01
C ALA A 184 14.22 14.84 -19.29
N ALA A 185 13.88 13.55 -19.16
CA ALA A 185 13.46 12.70 -20.26
C ALA A 185 11.95 12.78 -20.57
N GLY A 186 11.21 13.71 -19.93
CA GLY A 186 9.77 13.92 -20.12
C GLY A 186 8.87 12.87 -19.42
N LYS A 187 9.42 12.08 -18.51
CA LYS A 187 8.63 11.14 -17.70
C LYS A 187 7.93 11.88 -16.56
N SER A 188 6.85 11.30 -16.05
CA SER A 188 6.07 11.86 -14.96
C SER A 188 5.59 10.79 -14.00
N THR A 189 5.35 11.16 -12.74
CA THR A 189 4.75 10.25 -11.75
C THR A 189 3.42 9.71 -12.24
N ARG A 190 2.59 10.58 -12.83
CA ARG A 190 1.28 10.23 -13.41
C ARG A 190 1.34 9.08 -14.43
N ASN A 191 2.30 9.12 -15.34
CA ASN A 191 2.36 8.20 -16.48
C ASN A 191 3.24 6.98 -16.24
N ASP A 192 4.22 7.07 -15.34
CA ASP A 192 5.28 6.10 -15.20
C ASP A 192 5.34 5.43 -13.81
N VAL A 193 4.71 6.04 -12.79
CA VAL A 193 4.63 5.50 -11.40
C VAL A 193 3.22 5.12 -11.02
N HIS A 194 2.23 6.01 -11.29
CA HIS A 194 0.84 5.75 -10.95
C HIS A 194 0.27 4.69 -11.90
N TRP A 195 -0.37 3.69 -11.33
CA TRP A 195 -0.96 2.62 -12.13
C TRP A 195 -2.42 2.94 -12.46
N GLY A 196 -2.65 3.32 -13.71
CA GLY A 196 -3.97 3.65 -14.25
C GLY A 196 -4.70 2.45 -14.87
N PRO A 197 -5.48 2.66 -15.93
CA PRO A 197 -6.31 1.64 -16.56
C PRO A 197 -5.54 0.61 -17.40
N GLU A 198 -4.25 0.81 -17.59
CA GLU A 198 -3.39 -0.07 -18.37
C GLU A 198 -3.14 -1.42 -17.68
N THR A 199 -2.72 -2.42 -18.46
CA THR A 199 -2.37 -3.73 -17.92
C THR A 199 -1.13 -3.63 -17.02
N LEU A 200 -1.08 -4.46 -15.97
CA LEU A 200 0.07 -4.51 -15.06
C LEU A 200 1.41 -4.70 -15.79
N TRP A 201 1.46 -5.56 -16.80
CA TRP A 201 2.68 -5.84 -17.56
C TRP A 201 3.15 -4.65 -18.36
N HIS A 202 2.24 -3.91 -18.99
CA HIS A 202 2.57 -2.68 -19.70
C HIS A 202 3.12 -1.62 -18.76
N HIS A 203 2.46 -1.41 -17.62
CA HIS A 203 2.95 -0.49 -16.59
C HIS A 203 4.32 -0.89 -16.05
N MET A 204 4.49 -2.17 -15.69
CA MET A 204 5.79 -2.67 -15.19
C MET A 204 6.92 -2.45 -16.19
N TRP A 205 6.66 -2.61 -17.50
CA TRP A 205 7.66 -2.37 -18.54
C TRP A 205 8.10 -0.91 -18.63
N LYS A 206 7.20 0.05 -18.38
CA LYS A 206 7.55 1.46 -18.25
C LYS A 206 8.28 1.74 -16.95
N PHE A 207 7.76 1.20 -15.86
CA PHE A 207 8.27 1.42 -14.51
C PHE A 207 9.73 0.98 -14.35
N VAL A 208 10.11 -0.19 -14.84
CA VAL A 208 11.51 -0.68 -14.75
C VAL A 208 12.49 0.16 -15.57
N ASP A 209 12.03 1.07 -16.41
CA ASP A 209 12.85 2.01 -17.17
C ASP A 209 13.18 3.31 -16.41
N LEU A 210 12.56 3.56 -15.27
CA LEU A 210 12.88 4.72 -14.43
C LEU A 210 14.33 4.64 -13.92
N HIS A 211 14.98 5.76 -13.66
CA HIS A 211 16.30 5.78 -13.01
C HIS A 211 16.18 5.54 -11.51
N GLY A 212 15.04 5.89 -10.92
CA GLY A 212 14.71 5.74 -9.53
C GLY A 212 13.70 6.79 -9.11
N MET A 213 13.29 6.73 -7.85
CA MET A 213 12.38 7.72 -7.26
C MET A 213 12.54 7.78 -5.76
N HIS A 214 12.05 8.88 -5.18
CA HIS A 214 11.86 9.00 -3.74
C HIS A 214 10.38 8.98 -3.42
N ALA A 215 9.98 8.21 -2.39
CA ALA A 215 8.62 8.21 -1.87
C ALA A 215 8.60 8.87 -0.48
N THR A 216 7.74 9.85 -0.27
CA THR A 216 7.48 10.40 1.04
C THR A 216 6.11 9.97 1.51
N ILE A 217 6.05 9.40 2.72
CA ILE A 217 4.78 9.02 3.32
C ILE A 217 4.54 9.91 4.52
N TYR A 218 3.51 10.72 4.44
CA TYR A 218 3.05 11.60 5.51
C TYR A 218 2.04 10.84 6.35
N PHE A 219 2.25 10.75 7.66
CA PHE A 219 1.28 10.19 8.60
C PHE A 219 0.71 11.30 9.47
N SER A 220 -0.59 11.18 9.79
CA SER A 220 -1.19 12.04 10.82
C SER A 220 -0.49 11.81 12.17
N PRO A 221 -0.26 12.88 12.95
CA PRO A 221 0.36 12.75 14.29
C PRO A 221 -0.48 11.89 15.22
N GLU A 222 -1.81 11.96 15.08
CA GLU A 222 -2.79 11.24 15.88
C GLU A 222 -3.78 10.49 14.98
N PRO A 223 -4.39 9.39 15.44
CA PRO A 223 -5.51 8.76 14.75
C PRO A 223 -6.70 9.71 14.56
N ILE A 224 -7.55 9.44 13.58
CA ILE A 224 -8.75 10.23 13.33
C ILE A 224 -9.69 10.14 14.54
N ALA A 225 -10.09 11.30 15.06
CA ALA A 225 -11.21 11.43 15.99
C ALA A 225 -12.51 11.58 15.17
N PHE A 226 -13.18 10.48 14.86
CA PHE A 226 -14.42 10.49 14.09
C PHE A 226 -15.53 11.24 14.84
N SER A 227 -16.30 12.06 14.10
CA SER A 227 -17.46 12.73 14.65
C SER A 227 -18.57 11.73 15.05
N PRO A 228 -19.51 12.10 15.96
CA PRO A 228 -20.67 11.27 16.26
C PRO A 228 -21.49 10.90 15.01
N ALA A 229 -21.57 11.80 14.02
CA ALA A 229 -22.23 11.54 12.75
C ALA A 229 -21.50 10.48 11.92
N ALA A 230 -20.18 10.47 11.93
CA ALA A 230 -19.35 9.45 11.27
C ALA A 230 -19.49 8.09 11.93
N ILE A 231 -19.52 8.04 13.27
CA ILE A 231 -19.74 6.78 14.01
C ILE A 231 -21.12 6.19 13.68
N ALA A 232 -22.15 7.03 13.56
CA ALA A 232 -23.51 6.60 13.23
C ALA A 232 -23.69 6.28 11.74
N ASN A 233 -22.88 6.86 10.85
CA ASN A 233 -23.05 6.73 9.39
C ASN A 233 -21.70 6.45 8.70
N ARG A 234 -21.54 5.23 8.23
CA ARG A 234 -20.32 4.77 7.55
C ARG A 234 -19.93 5.59 6.31
N LYS A 235 -20.88 6.27 5.63
CA LYS A 235 -20.56 7.13 4.47
C LYS A 235 -19.94 8.44 4.92
N VAL A 236 -20.42 8.99 6.04
CA VAL A 236 -19.83 10.18 6.66
C VAL A 236 -18.42 9.85 7.15
N ALA A 237 -18.22 8.70 7.80
CA ALA A 237 -16.90 8.25 8.21
C ALA A 237 -15.92 8.13 7.03
N ALA A 238 -16.38 7.63 5.89
CA ALA A 238 -15.54 7.51 4.69
C ALA A 238 -15.14 8.88 4.13
N GLU A 239 -16.01 9.87 4.18
CA GLU A 239 -15.68 11.24 3.74
C GLU A 239 -14.74 11.94 4.73
N GLU A 240 -15.00 11.88 6.04
CA GLU A 240 -14.08 12.43 7.05
C GLU A 240 -12.67 11.82 6.93
N ALA A 241 -12.58 10.50 6.73
CA ALA A 241 -11.31 9.84 6.52
C ALA A 241 -10.61 10.28 5.23
N ARG A 242 -11.38 10.50 4.15
CA ARG A 242 -10.87 11.01 2.88
C ARG A 242 -10.33 12.44 3.04
N GLU A 243 -11.09 13.31 3.68
CA GLU A 243 -10.68 14.69 3.96
C GLU A 243 -9.40 14.74 4.79
N ALA A 244 -9.28 13.87 5.80
CA ALA A 244 -8.07 13.75 6.61
C ALA A 244 -6.84 13.33 5.78
N VAL A 245 -6.99 12.40 4.81
CA VAL A 245 -5.92 12.05 3.86
C VAL A 245 -5.57 13.22 2.96
N ILE A 246 -6.56 13.95 2.42
CA ILE A 246 -6.36 15.13 1.58
C ILE A 246 -5.64 16.26 2.34
N ALA A 247 -5.95 16.45 3.60
CA ALA A 247 -5.28 17.45 4.43
C ALA A 247 -3.76 17.22 4.55
N LEU A 248 -3.31 15.97 4.50
CA LEU A 248 -1.88 15.63 4.45
C LEU A 248 -1.21 15.95 3.10
N ALA A 249 -1.99 16.11 2.02
CA ALA A 249 -1.47 16.43 0.70
C ALA A 249 -1.13 17.93 0.52
N VAL A 250 -1.72 18.81 1.32
CA VAL A 250 -1.56 20.28 1.18
C VAL A 250 -0.12 20.75 1.22
N PRO A 251 0.76 20.29 2.15
CA PRO A 251 2.16 20.71 2.18
C PRO A 251 2.96 20.29 0.94
N VAL A 252 2.50 19.23 0.24
CA VAL A 252 3.18 18.69 -0.95
C VAL A 252 2.82 19.48 -2.20
N GLN A 253 1.56 19.93 -2.30
CA GLN A 253 1.06 20.70 -3.46
C GLN A 253 1.55 22.15 -3.46
N HIS A 254 1.88 22.68 -2.28
CA HIS A 254 2.39 24.04 -2.08
C HIS A 254 3.67 23.99 -1.23
N PRO A 255 4.80 23.46 -1.78
CA PRO A 255 6.06 23.57 -1.07
C PRO A 255 6.33 25.06 -0.81
N ASN A 256 6.60 25.42 0.44
CA ASN A 256 6.97 26.79 0.79
C ASN A 256 8.10 27.24 -0.14
N PRO A 257 8.04 28.47 -0.68
CA PRO A 257 9.05 29.03 -1.59
C PRO A 257 10.43 29.09 -0.95
#